data_85ef3e3665466af66e9cc7a663533c1a
#
_entry.id   85ef3e3665466af66e9cc7a663533c1a
#
_cell.length_a   1.000
_cell.length_b   1.000
_cell.length_c   1.000
_cell.angle_alpha   90.00
_cell.angle_beta   90.00
_cell.angle_gamma   90.00
#
_symmetry.space_group_name_H-M   'P 1'
#
loop_
_entity.id
_entity.type
_entity.pdbx_description
1 polymer ?
#
loop_
_entity_poly.entity_id
_entity_poly.type
_entity_poly.pdbx_seq_one_letter_code
_entity_poly.pdbx_strand_id
1 'polypeptide(L)'
;MARLIKTLSPKEDKKPSSNAALQNFLKTATHYNNVIPQETIISSGSLILDSDAQVRSGMIVRLVGKGSELGKSAQGFVFLENYMKTMPNSKALYIKAEGRLSKKKLDKTGLKFTYNIEDWTEGTVFIVCSNIAEPIFKMIVDTVHDAYHAGEHIAWMIDSMDGLILEDDLKKGVTSGGMVAGVPKLTKLLFRHLALPNMHYDSLGVITSQYSAQIKIDTYSPNAPNQGSSSSGSSAQHQADYVFEYQTINQGDLILENNALKPDKFTNKILGKFARVKVLKSADDITGNMYSVPIRRGEEYKGSNQIWRSYELADLLIGYELVNKGGAWLTFESDIIEDARTEGVEILEKINGINKLYAYLEENEAIMEFLKKKILALIQQ
;
A
#
# COMPACT_ATOMS: atom_id res chain seq x y z
N MET A 1 43.28 32.12 72.13
CA MET A 1 42.64 31.03 71.36
C MET A 1 41.50 31.63 70.58
N ALA A 2 41.73 31.88 69.27
CA ALA A 2 40.72 32.42 68.33
C ALA A 2 40.15 31.25 67.52
N ARG A 3 38.83 30.99 67.67
CA ARG A 3 38.11 30.00 66.90
C ARG A 3 37.79 30.59 65.51
N LEU A 4 38.35 29.98 64.47
CA LEU A 4 37.94 30.23 63.10
C LEU A 4 36.53 29.68 62.88
N ILE A 5 35.56 30.57 62.61
CA ILE A 5 34.24 30.21 62.10
C ILE A 5 34.37 30.03 60.58
N LYS A 6 34.29 28.79 60.15
CA LYS A 6 34.14 28.48 58.70
C LYS A 6 32.69 28.85 58.29
N THR A 7 32.55 29.93 57.56
CA THR A 7 31.34 30.26 56.84
C THR A 7 31.16 29.26 55.70
N LEU A 8 30.18 28.34 55.82
CA LEU A 8 29.65 27.53 54.75
C LEU A 8 28.85 28.43 53.81
N SER A 9 29.37 28.63 52.60
CA SER A 9 28.60 29.25 51.53
C SER A 9 27.36 28.38 51.21
N PRO A 10 26.18 28.99 50.96
CA PRO A 10 25.00 28.24 50.58
C PRO A 10 25.26 27.54 49.24
N LYS A 11 25.05 26.25 49.18
CA LYS A 11 24.90 25.54 47.91
C LYS A 11 23.72 26.16 47.18
N GLU A 12 23.96 26.83 46.09
CA GLU A 12 22.92 27.18 45.13
C GLU A 12 22.23 25.90 44.69
N ASP A 13 21.05 25.66 45.19
CA ASP A 13 20.14 24.67 44.66
C ASP A 13 19.75 25.11 43.23
N LYS A 14 20.50 24.60 42.23
CA LYS A 14 20.14 24.77 40.82
C LYS A 14 18.73 24.22 40.65
N LYS A 15 17.75 25.08 40.42
CA LYS A 15 16.40 24.71 40.09
C LYS A 15 16.49 23.70 38.92
N PRO A 16 15.82 22.55 38.98
CA PRO A 16 15.86 21.58 37.90
C PRO A 16 15.42 22.26 36.59
N SER A 17 16.28 22.25 35.60
CA SER A 17 15.90 22.78 34.29
C SER A 17 14.78 21.93 33.69
N SER A 18 13.85 22.53 32.91
CA SER A 18 12.78 21.80 32.21
C SER A 18 13.32 20.63 31.36
N ASN A 19 14.60 20.67 31.00
CA ASN A 19 15.28 19.65 30.22
C ASN A 19 15.71 18.43 31.07
N ALA A 20 15.79 18.52 32.38
CA ALA A 20 16.27 17.39 33.21
C ALA A 20 15.32 16.20 33.19
N ALA A 21 14.02 16.43 33.19
CA ALA A 21 13.02 15.36 33.07
C ALA A 21 13.08 14.67 31.70
N LEU A 22 13.19 15.46 30.64
CA LEU A 22 13.32 14.94 29.26
C LEU A 22 14.63 14.16 29.09
N GLN A 23 15.75 14.69 29.61
CA GLN A 23 17.05 13.98 29.54
C GLN A 23 17.01 12.65 30.29
N ASN A 24 16.34 12.60 31.44
CA ASN A 24 16.17 11.37 32.20
C ASN A 24 15.28 10.37 31.46
N PHE A 25 14.17 10.83 30.86
CA PHE A 25 13.33 10.00 30.01
C PHE A 25 14.11 9.41 28.85
N LEU A 26 14.85 10.22 28.11
CA LEU A 26 15.65 9.76 26.94
C LEU A 26 16.77 8.78 27.33
N LYS A 27 17.34 8.91 28.54
CA LYS A 27 18.33 7.94 29.04
C LYS A 27 17.71 6.59 29.42
N THR A 28 16.46 6.58 29.83
CA THR A 28 15.74 5.37 30.27
C THR A 28 14.89 4.77 29.16
N ALA A 29 14.53 5.55 28.12
CA ALA A 29 13.79 5.08 26.94
C ALA A 29 14.73 4.29 26.03
N THR A 30 14.86 3.00 26.30
CA THR A 30 15.75 2.10 25.56
C THR A 30 15.22 1.71 24.18
N HIS A 31 13.95 2.04 23.87
CA HIS A 31 13.27 1.46 22.72
C HIS A 31 13.11 2.38 21.51
N TYR A 32 13.16 3.71 21.69
CA TYR A 32 12.92 4.64 20.58
C TYR A 32 13.82 5.86 20.74
N ASN A 33 14.94 5.85 20.04
CA ASN A 33 15.76 7.04 19.88
C ASN A 33 15.03 8.06 19.01
N ASN A 34 15.34 9.34 19.14
CA ASN A 34 14.85 10.42 18.29
C ASN A 34 15.50 10.36 16.89
N VAL A 35 15.32 9.25 16.20
CA VAL A 35 15.72 9.12 14.79
C VAL A 35 14.57 9.65 13.96
N ILE A 36 14.84 10.61 13.11
CA ILE A 36 13.87 11.07 12.10
C ILE A 36 13.80 9.95 11.05
N PRO A 37 12.63 9.34 10.82
CA PRO A 37 12.49 8.29 9.80
C PRO A 37 12.87 8.84 8.42
N GLN A 38 13.50 8.03 7.59
CA GLN A 38 13.63 8.32 6.18
C GLN A 38 12.30 7.96 5.51
N GLU A 39 11.41 8.90 5.37
CA GLU A 39 10.10 8.70 4.73
C GLU A 39 10.25 8.40 3.23
N THR A 40 10.68 7.18 2.91
CA THR A 40 10.86 6.75 1.52
C THR A 40 9.51 6.42 0.90
N ILE A 41 9.18 7.07 -0.22
CA ILE A 41 7.92 6.86 -0.94
C ILE A 41 7.93 5.49 -1.62
N ILE A 42 6.87 4.72 -1.38
CA ILE A 42 6.64 3.40 -1.97
C ILE A 42 5.47 3.50 -2.96
N SER A 43 5.77 3.38 -4.24
CA SER A 43 4.77 3.48 -5.30
C SER A 43 3.69 2.41 -5.18
N SER A 44 2.44 2.81 -5.37
CA SER A 44 1.31 1.89 -5.56
C SER A 44 1.37 1.18 -6.92
N GLY A 45 2.21 1.66 -7.84
CA GLY A 45 2.29 1.24 -9.24
C GLY A 45 1.39 2.04 -10.18
N SER A 46 0.41 2.77 -9.68
CA SER A 46 -0.50 3.64 -10.44
C SER A 46 -0.05 5.09 -10.35
N LEU A 47 0.12 5.76 -11.49
CA LEU A 47 0.52 7.16 -11.54
C LEU A 47 -0.53 8.08 -10.92
N ILE A 48 -1.81 7.81 -11.21
CA ILE A 48 -2.94 8.59 -10.71
C ILE A 48 -3.07 8.45 -9.19
N LEU A 49 -2.85 7.27 -8.64
CA LEU A 49 -2.91 7.09 -7.20
C LEU A 49 -1.69 7.69 -6.50
N ASP A 50 -0.51 7.52 -7.07
CA ASP A 50 0.75 8.02 -6.51
C ASP A 50 0.89 9.55 -6.60
N SER A 51 0.11 10.23 -7.48
CA SER A 51 0.12 11.68 -7.56
C SER A 51 -0.39 12.34 -6.28
N ASP A 52 -1.35 11.70 -5.61
CA ASP A 52 -1.99 12.23 -4.41
C ASP A 52 -1.63 11.42 -3.16
N ALA A 53 -1.64 10.09 -3.27
CA ALA A 53 -1.40 9.18 -2.14
C ALA A 53 0.09 8.82 -2.04
N GLN A 54 0.78 9.45 -1.12
CA GLN A 54 2.20 9.18 -0.88
C GLN A 54 2.38 8.14 0.22
N VAL A 55 2.18 6.86 -0.12
CA VAL A 55 2.51 5.78 0.81
C VAL A 55 4.03 5.77 1.05
N ARG A 56 4.44 5.76 2.33
CA ARG A 56 5.87 5.82 2.71
C ARG A 56 6.27 4.59 3.49
N SER A 57 7.57 4.31 3.53
CA SER A 57 8.13 3.38 4.52
C SER A 57 7.69 3.80 5.92
N GLY A 58 7.56 2.86 6.84
CA GLY A 58 7.03 3.12 8.18
C GLY A 58 5.51 3.06 8.32
N MET A 59 4.76 3.09 7.23
CA MET A 59 3.30 3.12 7.23
C MET A 59 2.65 1.73 7.27
N ILE A 60 1.38 1.71 7.68
CA ILE A 60 0.49 0.55 7.55
C ILE A 60 -0.66 0.91 6.61
N VAL A 61 -0.75 0.16 5.50
CA VAL A 61 -1.77 0.32 4.47
C VAL A 61 -2.82 -0.78 4.60
N ARG A 62 -4.09 -0.40 4.62
CA ARG A 62 -5.21 -1.33 4.62
C ARG A 62 -5.96 -1.29 3.29
N LEU A 63 -6.14 -2.45 2.69
CA LEU A 63 -6.88 -2.66 1.45
C LEU A 63 -8.20 -3.37 1.79
N VAL A 64 -9.33 -2.71 1.62
CA VAL A 64 -10.64 -3.23 2.01
C VAL A 64 -11.60 -3.24 0.83
N GLY A 65 -12.62 -4.13 0.84
CA GLY A 65 -13.66 -4.16 -0.20
C GLY A 65 -14.61 -5.31 -0.01
N LYS A 66 -15.84 -5.20 -0.56
CA LYS A 66 -16.95 -6.13 -0.32
C LYS A 66 -16.83 -7.48 -1.02
N GLY A 67 -16.01 -7.58 -2.05
CA GLY A 67 -15.94 -8.79 -2.90
C GLY A 67 -14.54 -9.39 -3.00
N SER A 68 -14.51 -10.61 -3.56
CA SER A 68 -13.29 -11.21 -4.09
C SER A 68 -12.95 -10.61 -5.45
N GLU A 69 -11.69 -10.76 -5.88
CA GLU A 69 -11.21 -10.36 -7.22
C GLU A 69 -11.28 -8.86 -7.56
N LEU A 70 -11.43 -7.99 -6.56
CA LEU A 70 -11.42 -6.54 -6.74
C LEU A 70 -10.00 -5.98 -6.96
N GLY A 71 -8.95 -6.76 -6.72
CA GLY A 71 -7.56 -6.35 -6.88
C GLY A 71 -6.80 -6.12 -5.56
N LYS A 72 -7.42 -6.26 -4.39
CA LYS A 72 -6.79 -6.04 -3.07
C LYS A 72 -5.46 -6.78 -2.89
N SER A 73 -5.48 -8.11 -3.00
CA SER A 73 -4.26 -8.91 -2.82
C SER A 73 -3.22 -8.61 -3.90
N ALA A 74 -3.66 -8.36 -5.16
CA ALA A 74 -2.74 -7.97 -6.23
C ALA A 74 -2.04 -6.65 -5.91
N GLN A 75 -2.77 -5.65 -5.44
CA GLN A 75 -2.22 -4.38 -5.01
C GLN A 75 -1.29 -4.52 -3.80
N GLY A 76 -1.63 -5.40 -2.85
CA GLY A 76 -0.75 -5.71 -1.73
C GLY A 76 0.60 -6.26 -2.18
N PHE A 77 0.61 -7.16 -3.15
CA PHE A 77 1.86 -7.68 -3.73
C PHE A 77 2.63 -6.63 -4.52
N VAL A 78 1.96 -5.68 -5.19
CA VAL A 78 2.63 -4.54 -5.83
C VAL A 78 3.34 -3.65 -4.81
N PHE A 79 2.72 -3.40 -3.66
CA PHE A 79 3.38 -2.69 -2.57
C PHE A 79 4.61 -3.44 -2.04
N LEU A 80 4.53 -4.77 -1.84
CA LEU A 80 5.71 -5.57 -1.45
C LEU A 80 6.81 -5.53 -2.51
N GLU A 81 6.44 -5.65 -3.79
CA GLU A 81 7.38 -5.58 -4.92
C GLU A 81 8.12 -4.24 -4.94
N ASN A 82 7.35 -3.13 -4.90
CA ASN A 82 7.92 -1.78 -4.98
C ASN A 82 8.71 -1.43 -3.71
N TYR A 83 8.30 -1.90 -2.54
CA TYR A 83 9.09 -1.76 -1.33
C TYR A 83 10.47 -2.42 -1.48
N MET A 84 10.51 -3.69 -1.93
CA MET A 84 11.77 -4.42 -2.11
C MET A 84 12.64 -3.86 -3.26
N LYS A 85 12.05 -3.14 -4.22
CA LYS A 85 12.82 -2.42 -5.25
C LYS A 85 13.41 -1.11 -4.76
N THR A 86 12.74 -0.46 -3.79
CA THR A 86 13.09 0.87 -3.33
C THR A 86 13.99 0.84 -2.09
N MET A 87 13.71 -0.08 -1.16
CA MET A 87 14.46 -0.21 0.09
C MET A 87 15.64 -1.17 -0.10
N PRO A 88 16.87 -0.76 0.22
CA PRO A 88 18.04 -1.63 0.12
C PRO A 88 17.98 -2.75 1.17
N ASN A 89 18.60 -3.89 0.89
CA ASN A 89 18.68 -5.04 1.81
C ASN A 89 17.31 -5.42 2.39
N SER A 90 16.30 -5.44 1.52
CA SER A 90 14.91 -5.63 1.91
C SER A 90 14.35 -6.99 1.49
N LYS A 91 13.47 -7.53 2.32
CA LYS A 91 12.74 -8.78 2.07
C LYS A 91 11.33 -8.68 2.64
N ALA A 92 10.46 -9.63 2.34
CA ALA A 92 9.07 -9.52 2.75
C ALA A 92 8.54 -10.79 3.43
N LEU A 93 7.53 -10.61 4.29
CA LEU A 93 6.69 -11.66 4.87
C LEU A 93 5.30 -11.62 4.24
N TYR A 94 4.81 -12.74 3.78
CA TYR A 94 3.44 -12.91 3.34
C TYR A 94 2.71 -13.93 4.22
N ILE A 95 1.76 -13.45 5.01
CA ILE A 95 0.92 -14.27 5.87
C ILE A 95 -0.34 -14.64 5.10
N LYS A 96 -0.39 -15.92 4.67
CA LYS A 96 -1.51 -16.50 3.97
C LYS A 96 -2.49 -17.07 4.99
N ALA A 97 -3.42 -16.23 5.47
CA ALA A 97 -4.45 -16.63 6.43
C ALA A 97 -5.66 -17.30 5.75
N GLU A 98 -5.88 -17.05 4.45
CA GLU A 98 -6.91 -17.70 3.64
C GLU A 98 -6.32 -18.75 2.71
N GLY A 99 -7.03 -19.90 2.56
CA GLY A 99 -6.56 -21.03 1.74
C GLY A 99 -6.57 -20.82 0.21
N ARG A 100 -7.07 -19.69 -0.30
CA ARG A 100 -7.49 -19.52 -1.69
C ARG A 100 -6.41 -19.11 -2.69
N LEU A 101 -5.19 -18.79 -2.28
CA LEU A 101 -4.16 -18.33 -3.22
C LEU A 101 -3.51 -19.54 -3.93
N SER A 102 -3.78 -19.68 -5.22
CA SER A 102 -3.19 -20.74 -6.05
C SER A 102 -1.76 -20.39 -6.48
N LYS A 103 -0.96 -21.42 -6.80
CA LYS A 103 0.38 -21.23 -7.38
C LYS A 103 0.35 -20.29 -8.59
N LYS A 104 -0.63 -20.44 -9.51
CA LYS A 104 -0.81 -19.57 -10.66
C LYS A 104 -0.97 -18.09 -10.26
N LYS A 105 -1.67 -17.78 -9.16
CA LYS A 105 -1.80 -16.41 -8.65
C LYS A 105 -0.49 -15.88 -8.08
N LEU A 106 0.29 -16.73 -7.38
CA LEU A 106 1.63 -16.36 -6.91
C LEU A 106 2.58 -16.10 -8.08
N ASP A 107 2.61 -16.99 -9.07
CA ASP A 107 3.45 -16.83 -10.27
C ASP A 107 3.13 -15.52 -11.02
N LYS A 108 1.86 -15.09 -10.99
CA LYS A 108 1.41 -13.84 -11.61
C LYS A 108 1.92 -12.59 -10.89
N THR A 109 2.31 -12.67 -9.62
CA THR A 109 2.88 -11.52 -8.90
C THR A 109 4.28 -11.13 -9.38
N GLY A 110 5.00 -12.03 -10.02
CA GLY A 110 6.40 -11.84 -10.41
C GLY A 110 7.39 -11.90 -9.24
N LEU A 111 6.90 -12.06 -8.00
CA LEU A 111 7.72 -12.13 -6.79
C LEU A 111 8.36 -13.51 -6.62
N LYS A 112 9.51 -13.55 -5.99
CA LYS A 112 10.20 -14.78 -5.61
C LYS A 112 9.73 -15.20 -4.22
N PHE A 113 8.96 -16.28 -4.15
CA PHE A 113 8.45 -16.83 -2.90
C PHE A 113 9.30 -17.99 -2.39
N THR A 114 9.45 -18.07 -1.08
CA THR A 114 10.09 -19.21 -0.40
C THR A 114 9.29 -19.67 0.81
N TYR A 115 9.45 -20.95 1.16
CA TYR A 115 8.97 -21.58 2.39
C TYR A 115 10.13 -22.02 3.28
N ASN A 116 11.38 -21.88 2.79
CA ASN A 116 12.58 -22.22 3.52
C ASN A 116 13.24 -20.95 4.05
N ILE A 117 13.55 -20.94 5.35
CA ILE A 117 14.14 -19.79 6.02
C ILE A 117 15.54 -19.44 5.48
N GLU A 118 16.30 -20.45 5.04
CA GLU A 118 17.64 -20.25 4.47
C GLU A 118 17.61 -19.52 3.12
N ASP A 119 16.51 -19.65 2.38
CA ASP A 119 16.30 -18.98 1.09
C ASP A 119 15.63 -17.61 1.23
N TRP A 120 15.31 -17.19 2.46
CA TRP A 120 14.69 -15.90 2.72
C TRP A 120 15.72 -14.79 2.81
N THR A 121 16.12 -14.33 1.65
CA THR A 121 17.17 -13.31 1.43
C THR A 121 16.59 -12.06 0.77
N GLU A 122 17.42 -11.06 0.52
CA GLU A 122 17.04 -9.84 -0.17
C GLU A 122 16.23 -10.11 -1.45
N GLY A 123 15.14 -9.38 -1.65
CA GLY A 123 14.24 -9.49 -2.80
C GLY A 123 13.34 -10.73 -2.79
N THR A 124 13.28 -11.49 -1.68
CA THR A 124 12.43 -12.67 -1.56
C THR A 124 11.27 -12.46 -0.57
N VAL A 125 10.20 -13.22 -0.75
CA VAL A 125 9.00 -13.20 0.09
C VAL A 125 8.85 -14.55 0.79
N PHE A 126 8.91 -14.56 2.11
CA PHE A 126 8.63 -15.75 2.90
C PHE A 126 7.13 -15.96 3.09
N ILE A 127 6.61 -17.15 2.78
CA ILE A 127 5.20 -17.48 2.97
C ILE A 127 4.98 -18.19 4.30
N VAL A 128 4.15 -17.56 5.14
CA VAL A 128 3.63 -18.17 6.37
C VAL A 128 2.20 -18.65 6.13
N CYS A 129 1.97 -19.94 6.12
CA CYS A 129 0.64 -20.55 6.01
C CYS A 129 0.09 -20.82 7.42
N SER A 130 -0.54 -19.83 8.02
CA SER A 130 -1.19 -19.93 9.32
C SER A 130 -2.32 -18.91 9.42
N ASN A 131 -3.33 -19.24 10.21
CA ASN A 131 -4.44 -18.33 10.52
C ASN A 131 -4.66 -18.11 12.02
N ILE A 132 -3.71 -18.51 12.87
CA ILE A 132 -3.78 -18.27 14.32
C ILE A 132 -3.19 -16.91 14.62
N ALA A 133 -4.02 -15.99 15.14
CA ALA A 133 -3.67 -14.57 15.21
C ALA A 133 -2.52 -14.25 16.17
N GLU A 134 -2.52 -14.84 17.37
CA GLU A 134 -1.54 -14.53 18.43
C GLU A 134 -0.09 -14.80 18.00
N PRO A 135 0.29 -16.02 17.54
CA PRO A 135 1.66 -16.29 17.12
C PRO A 135 2.05 -15.50 15.85
N ILE A 136 1.10 -15.27 14.92
CA ILE A 136 1.35 -14.45 13.73
C ILE A 136 1.74 -13.04 14.13
N PHE A 137 0.96 -12.40 15.01
CA PHE A 137 1.20 -11.02 15.41
C PHE A 137 2.51 -10.87 16.17
N LYS A 138 2.81 -11.83 17.07
CA LYS A 138 4.09 -11.85 17.76
C LYS A 138 5.24 -11.98 16.78
N MET A 139 5.16 -12.92 15.83
CA MET A 139 6.18 -13.15 14.82
C MET A 139 6.44 -11.87 13.98
N ILE A 140 5.40 -11.16 13.54
CA ILE A 140 5.57 -9.91 12.77
C ILE A 140 6.34 -8.87 13.59
N VAL A 141 5.93 -8.65 14.85
CA VAL A 141 6.59 -7.68 15.75
C VAL A 141 8.06 -8.04 15.95
N ASP A 142 8.34 -9.30 16.31
CA ASP A 142 9.70 -9.77 16.54
C ASP A 142 10.55 -9.66 15.26
N THR A 143 10.00 -10.05 14.10
CA THR A 143 10.73 -9.99 12.82
C THR A 143 11.08 -8.56 12.41
N VAL A 144 10.16 -7.60 12.58
CA VAL A 144 10.43 -6.18 12.28
C VAL A 144 11.55 -5.65 13.17
N HIS A 145 11.55 -6.03 14.45
CA HIS A 145 12.58 -5.63 15.40
C HIS A 145 13.94 -6.27 15.07
N ASP A 146 13.96 -7.58 14.81
CA ASP A 146 15.19 -8.32 14.52
C ASP A 146 15.85 -7.85 13.22
N ALA A 147 15.04 -7.57 12.18
CA ALA A 147 15.52 -7.05 10.92
C ALA A 147 16.23 -5.69 11.06
N TYR A 148 15.67 -4.78 11.86
CA TYR A 148 16.33 -3.51 12.13
C TYR A 148 17.72 -3.70 12.74
N HIS A 149 17.84 -4.59 13.73
CA HIS A 149 19.13 -4.88 14.37
C HIS A 149 20.11 -5.61 13.44
N ALA A 150 19.61 -6.31 12.43
CA ALA A 150 20.40 -6.94 11.37
C ALA A 150 20.78 -5.94 10.24
N GLY A 151 20.28 -4.72 10.25
CA GLY A 151 20.46 -3.76 9.15
C GLY A 151 19.67 -4.13 7.88
N GLU A 152 18.55 -4.83 8.06
CA GLU A 152 17.63 -5.25 7.00
C GLU A 152 16.33 -4.47 7.07
N HIS A 153 15.62 -4.37 5.93
CA HIS A 153 14.30 -3.77 5.85
C HIS A 153 13.22 -4.82 5.57
N ILE A 154 12.08 -4.71 6.25
CA ILE A 154 11.00 -5.70 6.15
C ILE A 154 9.70 -5.05 5.68
N ALA A 155 9.09 -5.62 4.62
CA ALA A 155 7.67 -5.45 4.38
C ALA A 155 6.90 -6.69 4.85
N TRP A 156 5.68 -6.50 5.33
CA TRP A 156 4.82 -7.61 5.73
C TRP A 156 3.39 -7.43 5.22
N MET A 157 2.74 -8.54 4.89
CA MET A 157 1.36 -8.53 4.40
C MET A 157 0.54 -9.63 5.06
N ILE A 158 -0.65 -9.29 5.55
CA ILE A 158 -1.67 -10.25 6.03
C ILE A 158 -2.81 -10.33 5.02
N ASP A 159 -3.04 -11.51 4.42
CA ASP A 159 -4.11 -11.74 3.45
C ASP A 159 -4.95 -12.98 3.84
N SER A 160 -6.10 -12.81 4.46
CA SER A 160 -6.70 -11.57 4.95
C SER A 160 -6.89 -11.63 6.47
N MET A 161 -7.11 -10.48 7.08
CA MET A 161 -7.46 -10.39 8.51
C MET A 161 -8.74 -11.18 8.85
N ASP A 162 -9.62 -11.35 7.86
CA ASP A 162 -10.89 -12.07 8.03
C ASP A 162 -10.72 -13.58 8.18
N GLY A 163 -9.58 -14.11 7.72
CA GLY A 163 -9.22 -15.52 7.88
C GLY A 163 -8.60 -15.87 9.24
N LEU A 164 -8.27 -14.87 10.06
CA LEU A 164 -7.62 -15.10 11.34
C LEU A 164 -8.58 -15.58 12.42
N ILE A 165 -8.12 -16.52 13.23
CA ILE A 165 -8.83 -17.06 14.39
C ILE A 165 -7.96 -16.91 15.66
N LEU A 166 -8.61 -16.88 16.82
CA LEU A 166 -7.93 -16.92 18.09
C LEU A 166 -7.48 -18.34 18.43
N GLU A 167 -6.37 -18.47 19.12
CA GLU A 167 -5.89 -19.76 19.63
C GLU A 167 -6.91 -20.41 20.55
N ASP A 168 -7.60 -19.63 21.39
CA ASP A 168 -8.65 -20.10 22.28
C ASP A 168 -9.91 -20.58 21.52
N ASP A 169 -10.26 -19.94 20.41
CA ASP A 169 -11.39 -20.36 19.58
C ASP A 169 -11.06 -21.66 18.83
N LEU A 170 -9.82 -21.85 18.44
CA LEU A 170 -9.35 -23.11 17.87
C LEU A 170 -9.49 -24.26 18.86
N LYS A 171 -9.08 -24.05 20.14
CA LYS A 171 -9.20 -25.06 21.21
C LYS A 171 -10.64 -25.43 21.54
N LYS A 172 -11.57 -24.47 21.45
CA LYS A 172 -13.00 -24.72 21.73
C LYS A 172 -13.73 -25.50 20.63
N GLY A 173 -13.17 -25.52 19.42
CA GLY A 173 -13.74 -26.19 18.26
C GLY A 173 -14.98 -25.48 17.69
N VAL A 174 -15.53 -26.03 16.61
CA VAL A 174 -16.61 -25.41 15.78
C VAL A 174 -17.96 -25.36 16.51
N THR A 175 -18.15 -26.12 17.57
CA THR A 175 -19.44 -26.29 18.27
C THR A 175 -19.66 -25.30 19.41
N SER A 176 -18.64 -24.63 19.89
CA SER A 176 -18.73 -23.60 20.92
C SER A 176 -18.66 -22.23 20.26
N GLY A 177 -19.66 -21.39 20.50
CA GLY A 177 -19.67 -20.02 19.95
C GLY A 177 -18.37 -19.26 20.26
N GLY A 178 -17.69 -18.78 19.22
CA GLY A 178 -16.44 -18.03 19.35
C GLY A 178 -16.62 -16.69 20.06
N MET A 179 -15.53 -16.11 20.55
CA MET A 179 -15.53 -14.76 21.13
C MET A 179 -15.87 -13.70 20.07
N VAL A 180 -17.00 -13.03 20.21
CA VAL A 180 -17.55 -12.07 19.24
C VAL A 180 -16.64 -10.87 18.92
N ALA A 181 -15.54 -10.63 19.62
CA ALA A 181 -14.66 -9.48 19.41
C ALA A 181 -13.17 -9.77 19.62
N GLY A 182 -12.75 -11.03 19.58
CA GLY A 182 -11.36 -11.41 19.90
C GLY A 182 -10.36 -10.90 18.90
N VAL A 183 -10.54 -11.21 17.60
CA VAL A 183 -9.65 -10.75 16.52
C VAL A 183 -9.57 -9.22 16.43
N PRO A 184 -10.66 -8.45 16.49
CA PRO A 184 -10.60 -6.98 16.57
C PRO A 184 -9.77 -6.45 17.75
N LYS A 185 -9.85 -7.08 18.92
CA LYS A 185 -9.04 -6.69 20.09
C LYS A 185 -7.56 -6.94 19.87
N LEU A 186 -7.20 -8.10 19.32
CA LEU A 186 -5.81 -8.42 18.98
C LEU A 186 -5.27 -7.54 17.86
N THR A 187 -6.06 -7.25 16.84
CA THR A 187 -5.70 -6.30 15.78
C THR A 187 -5.33 -4.93 16.35
N LYS A 188 -6.11 -4.45 17.34
CA LYS A 188 -5.79 -3.20 18.03
C LYS A 188 -4.46 -3.27 18.78
N LEU A 189 -4.13 -4.42 19.37
CA LEU A 189 -2.85 -4.62 20.05
C LEU A 189 -1.69 -4.68 19.03
N LEU A 190 -1.85 -5.40 17.93
CA LEU A 190 -0.85 -5.44 16.86
C LEU A 190 -0.48 -4.04 16.39
N PHE A 191 -1.47 -3.21 16.03
CA PHE A 191 -1.21 -1.84 15.60
C PHE A 191 -0.48 -1.01 16.66
N ARG A 192 -0.86 -1.15 17.94
CA ARG A 192 -0.17 -0.44 19.03
C ARG A 192 1.28 -0.87 19.20
N HIS A 193 1.57 -2.14 18.97
CA HIS A 193 2.93 -2.66 19.04
C HIS A 193 3.76 -2.33 17.80
N LEU A 194 3.13 -2.16 16.64
CA LEU A 194 3.84 -1.91 15.38
C LEU A 194 3.92 -0.44 14.97
N ALA A 195 3.04 0.43 15.48
CA ALA A 195 2.98 1.82 15.00
C ALA A 195 4.34 2.54 15.09
N LEU A 196 4.99 2.49 16.24
CA LEU A 196 6.31 3.10 16.41
C LEU A 196 7.45 2.26 15.78
N PRO A 197 7.54 0.92 16.00
CA PRO A 197 8.56 0.12 15.34
C PRO A 197 8.53 0.21 13.81
N ASN A 198 7.34 0.12 13.19
CA ASN A 198 7.23 0.28 11.74
C ASN A 198 7.86 1.59 11.25
N MET A 199 7.48 2.70 11.89
CA MET A 199 8.00 4.02 11.56
C MET A 199 9.52 4.11 11.77
N HIS A 200 10.05 3.64 12.90
CA HIS A 200 11.47 3.72 13.21
C HIS A 200 12.35 2.83 12.33
N TYR A 201 11.79 1.69 11.90
CA TYR A 201 12.54 0.68 11.16
C TYR A 201 12.21 0.71 9.67
N ASP A 202 11.52 1.77 9.21
CA ASP A 202 11.11 1.95 7.82
C ASP A 202 10.41 0.73 7.22
N SER A 203 9.69 -0.04 8.06
CA SER A 203 8.94 -1.21 7.63
C SER A 203 7.63 -0.82 6.97
N LEU A 204 7.14 -1.60 6.01
CA LEU A 204 5.83 -1.41 5.38
C LEU A 204 4.88 -2.53 5.80
N GLY A 205 3.73 -2.17 6.38
CA GLY A 205 2.65 -3.10 6.65
C GLY A 205 1.53 -3.03 5.63
N VAL A 206 1.08 -4.17 5.11
CA VAL A 206 -0.08 -4.26 4.23
C VAL A 206 -1.10 -5.23 4.81
N ILE A 207 -2.35 -4.81 4.90
CA ILE A 207 -3.44 -5.63 5.43
C ILE A 207 -4.58 -5.66 4.44
N THR A 208 -5.02 -6.85 4.03
CA THR A 208 -6.27 -7.01 3.28
C THR A 208 -7.41 -7.38 4.23
N SER A 209 -8.61 -6.90 3.93
CA SER A 209 -9.82 -7.25 4.68
C SER A 209 -11.07 -7.13 3.80
N GLN A 210 -12.16 -7.76 4.26
CA GLN A 210 -13.46 -7.69 3.59
C GLN A 210 -14.46 -6.98 4.50
N TYR A 211 -15.52 -6.45 3.92
CA TYR A 211 -16.70 -6.03 4.68
C TYR A 211 -17.61 -7.25 4.88
N SER A 212 -17.92 -7.56 6.13
CA SER A 212 -19.02 -8.47 6.43
C SER A 212 -20.35 -7.75 6.21
N ALA A 213 -21.29 -8.44 5.58
CA ALA A 213 -22.65 -7.94 5.45
C ALA A 213 -23.26 -7.82 6.85
N GLN A 214 -23.67 -6.61 7.25
CA GLN A 214 -24.55 -6.47 8.41
C GLN A 214 -25.94 -6.95 8.00
N ILE A 215 -26.43 -8.01 8.65
CA ILE A 215 -27.81 -8.41 8.54
C ILE A 215 -28.62 -7.31 9.25
N LYS A 216 -29.40 -6.53 8.49
CA LYS A 216 -30.35 -5.58 9.08
C LYS A 216 -31.41 -6.38 9.82
N ILE A 217 -31.39 -6.33 11.13
CA ILE A 217 -32.46 -6.93 11.97
C ILE A 217 -33.71 -6.05 11.91
N ASP A 218 -33.58 -4.78 11.57
CA ASP A 218 -34.69 -3.83 11.50
C ASP A 218 -34.95 -3.40 10.05
N THR A 219 -36.02 -3.94 9.47
CA THR A 219 -36.49 -3.63 8.10
C THR A 219 -37.17 -2.26 8.00
N TYR A 220 -37.41 -1.57 9.10
CA TYR A 220 -38.14 -0.30 9.14
C TYR A 220 -37.30 0.96 9.20
N SER A 221 -35.97 0.88 9.18
CA SER A 221 -35.11 2.07 9.14
C SER A 221 -34.57 2.30 7.71
N PRO A 222 -35.23 3.12 6.87
CA PRO A 222 -34.85 3.31 5.47
C PRO A 222 -33.54 4.09 5.28
N ASN A 223 -33.01 4.74 6.30
CA ASN A 223 -31.88 5.69 6.20
C ASN A 223 -30.60 5.25 6.92
N ALA A 224 -30.46 4.02 7.37
CA ALA A 224 -29.16 3.57 7.86
C ALA A 224 -28.22 3.32 6.69
N PRO A 225 -27.08 4.04 6.61
CA PRO A 225 -26.10 3.81 5.54
C PRO A 225 -25.66 2.35 5.57
N ASN A 226 -25.58 1.71 4.39
CA ASN A 226 -25.11 0.34 4.19
C ASN A 226 -23.59 0.21 4.45
N GLN A 227 -23.07 0.72 5.55
CA GLN A 227 -21.72 0.49 5.99
C GLN A 227 -21.65 -0.87 6.65
N GLY A 228 -21.25 -1.90 5.87
CA GLY A 228 -20.86 -3.17 6.46
C GLY A 228 -19.74 -2.92 7.47
N SER A 229 -19.83 -3.50 8.66
CA SER A 229 -18.72 -3.47 9.60
C SER A 229 -17.63 -4.40 9.07
N SER A 230 -16.40 -3.92 9.09
CA SER A 230 -15.24 -4.77 8.81
C SER A 230 -15.08 -5.78 9.95
N SER A 231 -14.83 -7.03 9.63
CA SER A 231 -14.55 -8.10 10.60
C SER A 231 -13.34 -7.78 11.50
N SER A 232 -12.38 -6.99 11.00
CA SER A 232 -11.24 -6.50 11.78
C SER A 232 -11.57 -5.31 12.69
N GLY A 233 -12.84 -4.88 12.74
CA GLY A 233 -13.32 -3.80 13.61
C GLY A 233 -12.94 -2.39 13.15
N SER A 234 -13.50 -1.37 13.81
CA SER A 234 -13.19 0.03 13.58
C SER A 234 -11.73 0.40 13.92
N SER A 235 -11.10 -0.35 14.82
CA SER A 235 -9.71 -0.13 15.22
C SER A 235 -8.73 -0.18 14.05
N ALA A 236 -8.88 -1.15 13.15
CA ALA A 236 -8.03 -1.28 11.97
C ALA A 236 -8.20 -0.11 10.99
N GLN A 237 -9.40 0.49 10.94
CA GLN A 237 -9.65 1.68 10.12
C GLN A 237 -8.98 2.93 10.71
N HIS A 238 -9.00 3.07 12.03
CA HIS A 238 -8.46 4.26 12.68
C HIS A 238 -6.93 4.24 12.83
N GLN A 239 -6.32 3.08 12.88
CA GLN A 239 -4.88 2.95 13.16
C GLN A 239 -4.00 2.75 11.91
N ALA A 240 -4.56 2.27 10.77
CA ALA A 240 -3.85 2.29 9.50
C ALA A 240 -3.62 3.74 9.04
N ASP A 241 -2.50 4.00 8.37
CA ASP A 241 -2.16 5.33 7.83
C ASP A 241 -2.98 5.62 6.58
N TYR A 242 -3.10 4.62 5.71
CA TYR A 242 -3.98 4.64 4.55
C TYR A 242 -5.01 3.51 4.60
N VAL A 243 -6.24 3.82 4.21
CA VAL A 243 -7.30 2.83 3.98
C VAL A 243 -7.86 3.02 2.58
N PHE A 244 -7.57 2.09 1.69
CA PHE A 244 -8.08 2.05 0.31
C PHE A 244 -9.24 1.07 0.20
N GLU A 245 -10.41 1.57 -0.20
CA GLU A 245 -11.60 0.77 -0.46
C GLU A 245 -11.71 0.43 -1.94
N TYR A 246 -11.65 -0.85 -2.26
CA TYR A 246 -11.88 -1.38 -3.59
C TYR A 246 -13.37 -1.58 -3.81
N GLN A 247 -13.92 -0.84 -4.75
CA GLN A 247 -15.33 -0.85 -5.11
C GLN A 247 -15.68 -2.04 -6.01
N THR A 248 -16.96 -2.40 -6.05
CA THR A 248 -17.45 -3.44 -6.97
C THR A 248 -17.29 -3.00 -8.41
N ILE A 249 -16.86 -3.93 -9.27
CA ILE A 249 -16.65 -3.69 -10.70
C ILE A 249 -17.97 -3.82 -11.44
N ASN A 250 -18.30 -2.82 -12.26
CA ASN A 250 -19.45 -2.78 -13.14
C ASN A 250 -19.04 -3.06 -14.59
N GLN A 251 -20.00 -3.28 -15.49
CA GLN A 251 -19.69 -3.50 -16.91
C GLN A 251 -18.95 -2.32 -17.56
N GLY A 252 -19.26 -1.08 -17.13
CA GLY A 252 -18.57 0.12 -17.58
C GLY A 252 -17.11 0.26 -17.14
N ASP A 253 -16.65 -0.60 -16.21
CA ASP A 253 -15.27 -0.63 -15.75
C ASP A 253 -14.38 -1.59 -16.57
N LEU A 254 -14.93 -2.25 -17.59
CA LEU A 254 -14.15 -3.11 -18.48
C LEU A 254 -13.44 -2.27 -19.54
N ILE A 255 -12.17 -2.55 -19.75
CA ILE A 255 -11.37 -1.99 -20.86
C ILE A 255 -11.45 -3.00 -22.01
N LEU A 256 -12.06 -2.57 -23.10
CA LEU A 256 -12.31 -3.40 -24.27
C LEU A 256 -11.38 -3.01 -25.42
N GLU A 257 -11.17 -3.91 -26.37
CA GLU A 257 -10.48 -3.61 -27.62
C GLU A 257 -11.18 -2.48 -28.40
N ASN A 258 -12.52 -2.48 -28.34
CA ASN A 258 -13.36 -1.40 -28.80
C ASN A 258 -14.44 -1.07 -27.76
N ASN A 259 -14.27 0.05 -27.07
CA ASN A 259 -15.18 0.49 -26.00
C ASN A 259 -16.59 0.88 -26.48
N ALA A 260 -16.80 1.09 -27.79
CA ALA A 260 -18.12 1.37 -28.36
C ALA A 260 -18.99 0.12 -28.53
N LEU A 261 -18.41 -1.07 -28.44
CA LEU A 261 -19.08 -2.35 -28.62
C LEU A 261 -19.21 -3.10 -27.27
N LYS A 262 -20.18 -4.00 -27.20
CA LYS A 262 -20.31 -4.90 -26.05
C LYS A 262 -19.13 -5.91 -26.01
N PRO A 263 -18.72 -6.38 -24.82
CA PRO A 263 -17.69 -7.39 -24.72
C PRO A 263 -18.12 -8.70 -25.42
N ASP A 264 -17.21 -9.24 -26.21
CA ASP A 264 -17.38 -10.53 -26.88
C ASP A 264 -16.05 -11.27 -26.92
N LYS A 265 -16.07 -12.59 -26.72
CA LYS A 265 -14.87 -13.40 -26.63
C LYS A 265 -14.02 -13.39 -27.91
N PHE A 266 -14.67 -13.27 -29.06
CA PHE A 266 -14.01 -13.44 -30.37
C PHE A 266 -13.85 -12.10 -31.11
N THR A 267 -14.82 -11.20 -31.01
CA THR A 267 -14.90 -9.97 -31.80
C THR A 267 -14.56 -8.70 -31.04
N ASN A 268 -14.65 -8.72 -29.70
CA ASN A 268 -14.32 -7.57 -28.86
C ASN A 268 -13.81 -8.02 -27.49
N LYS A 269 -12.52 -8.31 -27.42
CA LYS A 269 -11.88 -8.88 -26.23
C LYS A 269 -11.80 -7.88 -25.07
N ILE A 270 -11.85 -8.42 -23.85
CA ILE A 270 -11.56 -7.65 -22.65
C ILE A 270 -10.04 -7.60 -22.46
N LEU A 271 -9.45 -6.41 -22.61
CA LEU A 271 -8.02 -6.15 -22.43
C LEU A 271 -7.66 -5.89 -20.98
N GLY A 272 -8.61 -5.37 -20.20
CA GLY A 272 -8.38 -5.04 -18.80
C GLY A 272 -9.66 -4.62 -18.08
N LYS A 273 -9.47 -3.99 -16.94
CA LYS A 273 -10.56 -3.41 -16.14
C LYS A 273 -10.03 -2.26 -15.30
N PHE A 274 -10.88 -1.31 -14.96
CA PHE A 274 -10.58 -0.33 -13.94
C PHE A 274 -10.85 -0.90 -12.55
N ALA A 275 -9.87 -0.83 -11.66
CA ALA A 275 -10.10 -0.99 -10.24
C ALA A 275 -10.46 0.38 -9.67
N ARG A 276 -11.69 0.53 -9.16
CA ARG A 276 -12.12 1.77 -8.51
C ARG A 276 -11.67 1.76 -7.06
N VAL A 277 -10.81 2.69 -6.69
CA VAL A 277 -10.22 2.82 -5.37
C VAL A 277 -10.71 4.11 -4.72
N LYS A 278 -11.38 4.01 -3.59
CA LYS A 278 -11.78 5.14 -2.77
C LYS A 278 -10.87 5.23 -1.55
N VAL A 279 -10.37 6.41 -1.24
CA VAL A 279 -9.59 6.66 -0.03
C VAL A 279 -10.53 6.89 1.14
N LEU A 280 -10.60 5.95 2.07
CA LEU A 280 -11.41 6.07 3.29
C LEU A 280 -10.67 6.76 4.43
N LYS A 281 -9.35 6.67 4.43
CA LYS A 281 -8.44 7.35 5.35
C LYS A 281 -7.12 7.62 4.63
N SER A 282 -6.53 8.74 4.92
CA SER A 282 -5.28 9.22 4.35
C SER A 282 -4.42 9.89 5.42
N ALA A 283 -3.11 9.80 5.25
CA ALA A 283 -2.14 10.63 5.95
C ALA A 283 -1.93 12.00 5.26
N ASP A 284 -2.38 12.15 3.99
CA ASP A 284 -2.11 13.33 3.14
C ASP A 284 -3.40 14.12 2.78
N ASP A 285 -4.42 14.12 3.65
CA ASP A 285 -5.68 14.89 3.53
C ASP A 285 -6.53 14.62 2.25
N ILE A 286 -6.33 13.48 1.57
CA ILE A 286 -7.06 13.09 0.37
C ILE A 286 -8.26 12.16 0.65
N THR A 287 -8.72 12.13 1.89
CA THR A 287 -9.86 11.28 2.29
C THR A 287 -11.11 11.64 1.49
N GLY A 288 -11.73 10.63 0.87
CA GLY A 288 -12.92 10.78 0.03
C GLY A 288 -12.63 10.72 -1.47
N ASN A 289 -11.39 10.96 -1.91
CA ASN A 289 -10.99 10.88 -3.30
C ASN A 289 -11.21 9.47 -3.87
N MET A 290 -11.51 9.41 -5.17
CA MET A 290 -11.73 8.18 -5.92
C MET A 290 -10.82 8.14 -7.14
N TYR A 291 -10.18 6.99 -7.34
CA TYR A 291 -9.27 6.74 -8.46
C TYR A 291 -9.73 5.53 -9.27
N SER A 292 -9.49 5.56 -10.57
CA SER A 292 -9.76 4.48 -11.51
C SER A 292 -8.42 3.96 -12.04
N VAL A 293 -7.93 2.87 -11.45
CA VAL A 293 -6.64 2.28 -11.79
C VAL A 293 -6.82 1.23 -12.87
N PRO A 294 -6.25 1.38 -14.07
CA PRO A 294 -6.38 0.41 -15.15
C PRO A 294 -5.50 -0.82 -14.89
N ILE A 295 -6.12 -1.99 -14.86
CA ILE A 295 -5.48 -3.29 -14.64
C ILE A 295 -5.56 -4.12 -15.90
N ARG A 296 -4.43 -4.56 -16.42
CA ARG A 296 -4.35 -5.43 -17.62
C ARG A 296 -4.83 -6.85 -17.32
N ARG A 297 -5.40 -7.45 -18.35
CA ARG A 297 -5.73 -8.87 -18.39
C ARG A 297 -4.75 -9.59 -19.30
N GLY A 298 -4.09 -10.63 -18.78
CA GLY A 298 -3.13 -11.46 -19.51
C GLY A 298 -2.21 -12.19 -18.55
N GLU A 299 -1.65 -13.32 -18.94
CA GLU A 299 -0.69 -14.08 -18.13
C GLU A 299 0.74 -13.51 -18.26
N GLU A 300 0.99 -12.78 -19.33
CA GLU A 300 2.23 -12.07 -19.63
C GLU A 300 2.52 -10.91 -18.68
N TYR A 301 1.47 -10.26 -18.15
CA TYR A 301 1.63 -9.13 -17.24
C TYR A 301 1.74 -9.62 -15.79
N LYS A 302 2.88 -9.36 -15.15
CA LYS A 302 3.18 -9.78 -13.78
C LYS A 302 3.51 -8.61 -12.89
N GLY A 303 3.20 -8.73 -11.58
CA GLY A 303 3.52 -7.74 -10.57
C GLY A 303 2.99 -6.35 -10.90
N SER A 304 3.81 -5.34 -10.72
CA SER A 304 3.48 -3.95 -11.04
C SER A 304 3.12 -3.72 -12.51
N ASN A 305 3.58 -4.60 -13.43
CA ASN A 305 3.21 -4.52 -14.85
C ASN A 305 1.75 -4.91 -15.13
N GLN A 306 1.00 -5.42 -14.14
CA GLN A 306 -0.45 -5.58 -14.25
C GLN A 306 -1.17 -4.22 -14.27
N ILE A 307 -0.61 -3.19 -13.66
CA ILE A 307 -1.12 -1.82 -13.74
C ILE A 307 -0.71 -1.25 -15.10
N TRP A 308 -1.69 -0.75 -15.84
CA TRP A 308 -1.46 -0.30 -17.22
C TRP A 308 -0.97 1.16 -17.23
N ARG A 309 0.29 1.36 -16.86
CA ARG A 309 0.91 2.68 -16.72
C ARG A 309 0.89 3.50 -18.00
N SER A 310 1.13 2.88 -19.16
CA SER A 310 1.07 3.57 -20.45
C SER A 310 -0.34 4.06 -20.79
N TYR A 311 -1.37 3.32 -20.34
CA TYR A 311 -2.77 3.77 -20.42
C TYR A 311 -3.00 5.01 -19.55
N GLU A 312 -2.64 4.94 -18.26
CA GLU A 312 -2.77 6.08 -17.34
C GLU A 312 -2.03 7.31 -17.86
N LEU A 313 -0.79 7.13 -18.30
CA LEU A 313 0.03 8.22 -18.77
C LEU A 313 -0.57 8.84 -20.04
N ALA A 314 -1.04 8.05 -20.99
CA ALA A 314 -1.68 8.57 -22.21
C ALA A 314 -2.97 9.33 -21.90
N ASP A 315 -3.80 8.84 -20.97
CA ASP A 315 -5.02 9.54 -20.56
C ASP A 315 -4.68 10.87 -19.86
N LEU A 316 -3.66 10.90 -19.02
CA LEU A 316 -3.18 12.12 -18.37
C LEU A 316 -2.61 13.09 -19.40
N LEU A 317 -1.78 12.64 -20.35
CA LEU A 317 -1.22 13.49 -21.40
C LEU A 317 -2.31 14.16 -22.23
N ILE A 318 -3.38 13.44 -22.52
CA ILE A 318 -4.54 13.99 -23.25
C ILE A 318 -5.34 14.92 -22.34
N GLY A 319 -5.57 14.56 -21.10
CA GLY A 319 -6.33 15.36 -20.13
C GLY A 319 -5.68 16.69 -19.77
N TYR A 320 -4.34 16.71 -19.72
CA TYR A 320 -3.55 17.94 -19.50
C TYR A 320 -3.16 18.67 -20.80
N GLU A 321 -3.74 18.27 -21.93
CA GLU A 321 -3.52 18.88 -23.26
C GLU A 321 -2.05 18.85 -23.73
N LEU A 322 -1.21 17.97 -23.18
CA LEU A 322 0.16 17.75 -23.64
C LEU A 322 0.19 16.90 -24.93
N VAL A 323 -0.91 16.21 -25.21
CA VAL A 323 -1.17 15.45 -26.43
C VAL A 323 -2.55 15.82 -26.95
N ASN A 324 -2.61 16.46 -28.12
CA ASN A 324 -3.84 16.84 -28.79
C ASN A 324 -4.39 15.73 -29.66
N LYS A 325 -5.70 15.49 -29.59
CA LYS A 325 -6.40 14.48 -30.39
C LYS A 325 -7.11 15.13 -31.58
N GLY A 326 -6.59 14.89 -32.78
CA GLY A 326 -7.20 15.32 -34.04
C GLY A 326 -7.64 14.12 -34.88
N GLY A 327 -8.90 13.68 -34.74
CA GLY A 327 -9.40 12.47 -35.39
C GLY A 327 -8.68 11.21 -34.90
N ALA A 328 -8.02 10.48 -35.79
CA ALA A 328 -7.21 9.31 -35.45
C ALA A 328 -5.78 9.65 -35.00
N TRP A 329 -5.38 10.91 -35.14
CA TRP A 329 -4.03 11.33 -34.83
C TRP A 329 -3.92 11.94 -33.42
N LEU A 330 -2.81 11.63 -32.78
CA LEU A 330 -2.38 12.16 -31.49
C LEU A 330 -1.09 12.93 -31.74
N THR A 331 -1.08 14.22 -31.43
CA THR A 331 0.05 15.14 -31.67
C THR A 331 0.55 15.68 -30.35
N PHE A 332 1.83 15.50 -30.06
CA PHE A 332 2.45 16.08 -28.89
C PHE A 332 2.61 17.60 -29.06
N GLU A 333 2.43 18.35 -27.98
CA GLU A 333 2.68 19.77 -27.95
C GLU A 333 4.15 20.09 -28.23
N SER A 334 4.40 21.23 -28.95
CA SER A 334 5.74 21.65 -29.35
C SER A 334 6.67 21.82 -28.14
N ASP A 335 6.14 22.42 -27.07
CA ASP A 335 6.92 22.71 -25.86
C ASP A 335 7.43 21.43 -25.19
N ILE A 336 6.61 20.35 -25.19
CA ILE A 336 7.01 19.04 -24.66
C ILE A 336 8.11 18.41 -25.51
N ILE A 337 8.04 18.57 -26.84
CA ILE A 337 9.06 18.05 -27.76
C ILE A 337 10.39 18.80 -27.56
N GLU A 338 10.36 20.13 -27.40
CA GLU A 338 11.54 20.93 -27.13
C GLU A 338 12.18 20.60 -25.77
N ASP A 339 11.35 20.49 -24.73
CA ASP A 339 11.77 20.06 -23.40
C ASP A 339 12.44 18.70 -23.43
N ALA A 340 11.84 17.73 -24.14
CA ALA A 340 12.40 16.40 -24.30
C ALA A 340 13.78 16.43 -24.97
N ARG A 341 13.93 17.21 -26.04
CA ARG A 341 15.23 17.39 -26.72
C ARG A 341 16.29 17.96 -25.79
N THR A 342 15.94 18.90 -24.93
CA THR A 342 16.89 19.47 -23.96
C THR A 342 17.35 18.46 -22.93
N GLU A 343 16.50 17.46 -22.58
CA GLU A 343 16.82 16.35 -21.70
C GLU A 343 17.43 15.14 -22.46
N GLY A 344 17.67 15.26 -23.78
CA GLY A 344 18.26 14.20 -24.61
C GLY A 344 17.29 13.07 -24.98
N VAL A 345 15.99 13.34 -24.90
CA VAL A 345 14.91 12.39 -25.22
C VAL A 345 14.25 12.78 -26.56
N GLU A 346 14.23 11.87 -27.52
CA GLU A 346 13.57 12.10 -28.81
C GLU A 346 12.13 11.58 -28.79
N ILE A 347 11.14 12.48 -28.89
CA ILE A 347 9.72 12.14 -28.94
C ILE A 347 9.20 12.29 -30.37
N LEU A 348 8.39 11.33 -30.82
CA LEU A 348 7.66 11.42 -32.09
C LEU A 348 6.62 12.56 -32.01
N GLU A 349 6.65 13.44 -32.98
CA GLU A 349 5.68 14.55 -33.04
C GLU A 349 4.23 14.07 -33.11
N LYS A 350 3.98 12.96 -33.84
CA LYS A 350 2.64 12.51 -34.17
C LYS A 350 2.51 10.99 -34.21
N ILE A 351 1.44 10.46 -33.61
CA ILE A 351 1.16 9.02 -33.53
C ILE A 351 -0.27 8.77 -34.01
N ASN A 352 -0.47 7.75 -34.85
CA ASN A 352 -1.79 7.39 -35.35
C ASN A 352 -2.45 6.30 -34.48
N GLY A 353 -3.43 6.69 -33.68
CA GLY A 353 -4.24 5.82 -32.84
C GLY A 353 -3.71 5.63 -31.42
N ILE A 354 -4.64 5.57 -30.46
CA ILE A 354 -4.34 5.49 -29.03
C ILE A 354 -3.57 4.21 -28.65
N ASN A 355 -3.90 3.08 -29.28
CA ASN A 355 -3.20 1.82 -29.00
C ASN A 355 -1.72 1.86 -29.42
N LYS A 356 -1.40 2.64 -30.48
CA LYS A 356 0.00 2.86 -30.87
C LYS A 356 0.72 3.78 -29.89
N LEU A 357 0.02 4.73 -29.27
CA LEU A 357 0.59 5.57 -28.21
C LEU A 357 0.93 4.69 -26.98
N TYR A 358 0.04 3.78 -26.59
CA TYR A 358 0.34 2.85 -25.49
C TYR A 358 1.58 2.01 -25.78
N ALA A 359 1.66 1.40 -26.97
CA ALA A 359 2.81 0.59 -27.37
C ALA A 359 4.10 1.43 -27.42
N TYR A 360 4.03 2.63 -27.99
CA TYR A 360 5.17 3.56 -28.06
C TYR A 360 5.72 3.92 -26.68
N LEU A 361 4.85 4.20 -25.72
CA LEU A 361 5.26 4.48 -24.34
C LEU A 361 5.87 3.26 -23.65
N GLU A 362 5.35 2.05 -23.93
CA GLU A 362 5.87 0.81 -23.35
C GLU A 362 7.22 0.39 -23.90
N GLU A 363 7.44 0.62 -25.20
CA GLU A 363 8.69 0.29 -25.87
C GLU A 363 9.83 1.28 -25.56
N ASN A 364 9.49 2.48 -25.02
CA ASN A 364 10.44 3.56 -24.79
C ASN A 364 10.39 4.04 -23.34
N GLU A 365 11.05 3.32 -22.44
CA GLU A 365 11.05 3.63 -20.99
C GLU A 365 11.57 5.04 -20.67
N ALA A 366 12.60 5.53 -21.38
CA ALA A 366 13.13 6.87 -21.20
C ALA A 366 12.07 7.96 -21.51
N ILE A 367 11.28 7.77 -22.56
CA ILE A 367 10.17 8.66 -22.92
C ILE A 367 9.08 8.58 -21.86
N MET A 368 8.72 7.36 -21.43
CA MET A 368 7.70 7.16 -20.42
C MET A 368 8.07 7.84 -19.08
N GLU A 369 9.29 7.71 -18.62
CA GLU A 369 9.75 8.36 -17.38
C GLU A 369 9.86 9.88 -17.52
N PHE A 370 10.32 10.39 -18.67
CA PHE A 370 10.31 11.83 -18.95
C PHE A 370 8.89 12.42 -18.87
N LEU A 371 7.94 11.83 -19.61
CA LEU A 371 6.56 12.30 -19.66
C LEU A 371 5.85 12.17 -18.30
N LYS A 372 6.13 11.09 -17.57
CA LYS A 372 5.64 10.90 -16.20
C LYS A 372 6.13 12.03 -15.28
N LYS A 373 7.42 12.38 -15.33
CA LYS A 373 8.00 13.48 -14.56
C LYS A 373 7.30 14.81 -14.87
N LYS A 374 7.02 15.09 -16.16
CA LYS A 374 6.30 16.30 -16.58
C LYS A 374 4.85 16.34 -16.05
N ILE A 375 4.13 15.22 -16.16
CA ILE A 375 2.76 15.11 -15.62
C ILE A 375 2.73 15.31 -14.10
N LEU A 376 3.62 14.63 -13.36
CA LEU A 376 3.67 14.78 -11.91
C LEU A 376 3.97 16.23 -11.48
N ALA A 377 4.83 16.94 -12.21
CA ALA A 377 5.10 18.34 -11.95
C ALA A 377 3.90 19.25 -12.20
N LEU A 378 3.02 18.90 -13.15
CA LEU A 378 1.77 19.64 -13.42
C LEU A 378 0.67 19.36 -12.39
N ILE A 379 0.58 18.12 -11.91
CA ILE A 379 -0.41 17.73 -10.88
C ILE A 379 -0.12 18.38 -9.53
N GLN A 380 1.16 18.62 -9.22
CA GLN A 380 1.59 19.22 -7.95
C GLN A 380 1.52 20.76 -7.90
N GLN A 381 1.15 21.41 -9.01
CA GLN A 381 0.90 22.85 -9.09
C GLN A 381 -0.56 23.18 -8.75
#